data_be34679a83b851e80520b04162c9eacc
#
_entry.id   be34679a83b851e80520b04162c9eacc
#
_cell.length_a   1.000
_cell.length_b   1.000
_cell.length_c   1.000
_cell.angle_alpha   90.00
_cell.angle_beta   90.00
_cell.angle_gamma   90.00
#
_symmetry.space_group_name_H-M   'P 1'
#
loop_
_entity.id
_entity.type
_entity.pdbx_description
1 polymer ?
#
loop_
_entity_poly.entity_id
_entity_poly.type
_entity_poly.pdbx_seq_one_letter_code
_entity_poly.pdbx_strand_id
1 'polypeptide(L)'
;MARLVAVTVAFALAGCGSVKANQPVGTYQRSEGVMQAAVGAPMVNNKSTLVSVAPLGMQPRIDGLRQEFVYLGLLGSDPAGRNTIRVRYEERKVANGVEGERPEYWAEVNLDLTRSRVIDFKGWRIEVLDATDSTIKYEVVGSPAPQ
;
A
#
# COMPACT_ATOMS: atom_id res chain seq x y z
N MET A 1 -32.76 54.32 -33.38
CA MET A 1 -33.14 53.61 -32.15
C MET A 1 -32.01 52.67 -31.81
N ALA A 2 -31.13 53.10 -30.90
CA ALA A 2 -29.97 52.29 -30.47
C ALA A 2 -30.32 51.62 -29.13
N ARG A 3 -30.26 50.27 -29.07
CA ARG A 3 -30.46 49.51 -27.85
C ARG A 3 -29.11 49.32 -27.16
N LEU A 4 -28.98 49.89 -25.98
CA LEU A 4 -27.88 49.73 -25.09
C LEU A 4 -28.04 48.34 -24.40
N VAL A 5 -27.09 47.45 -24.60
CA VAL A 5 -27.01 46.16 -23.87
C VAL A 5 -26.07 46.38 -22.69
N ALA A 6 -26.62 46.35 -21.49
CA ALA A 6 -25.86 46.40 -20.27
C ALA A 6 -25.34 45.00 -19.97
N VAL A 7 -24.00 44.83 -19.99
CA VAL A 7 -23.33 43.58 -19.56
C VAL A 7 -23.06 43.71 -18.06
N THR A 8 -23.81 42.94 -17.29
CA THR A 8 -23.57 42.79 -15.84
C THR A 8 -22.49 41.76 -15.61
N VAL A 9 -21.31 42.23 -15.21
CA VAL A 9 -20.21 41.33 -14.76
C VAL A 9 -20.47 40.93 -13.32
N ALA A 10 -20.87 39.68 -13.12
CA ALA A 10 -20.98 39.10 -11.79
C ALA A 10 -19.58 38.71 -11.31
N PHE A 11 -19.04 39.42 -10.31
CA PHE A 11 -17.88 38.97 -9.56
C PHE A 11 -18.28 37.80 -8.67
N ALA A 12 -17.90 36.57 -9.08
CA ALA A 12 -17.92 35.41 -8.17
C ALA A 12 -16.82 35.58 -7.15
N LEU A 13 -17.19 35.86 -5.90
CA LEU A 13 -16.31 35.75 -4.74
C LEU A 13 -15.90 34.28 -4.61
N ALA A 14 -14.67 33.98 -5.01
CA ALA A 14 -14.06 32.70 -4.77
C ALA A 14 -13.98 32.50 -3.24
N GLY A 15 -14.84 31.65 -2.70
CA GLY A 15 -14.81 31.23 -1.32
C GLY A 15 -13.42 30.65 -1.00
N CYS A 16 -12.77 31.21 0.00
CA CYS A 16 -11.58 30.58 0.61
C CYS A 16 -11.98 29.20 1.14
N GLY A 17 -11.86 28.19 0.29
CA GLY A 17 -11.93 26.80 0.71
C GLY A 17 -10.84 26.56 1.72
N SER A 18 -11.21 26.23 2.96
CA SER A 18 -10.26 25.78 3.98
C SER A 18 -9.51 24.58 3.41
N VAL A 19 -8.22 24.77 3.11
CA VAL A 19 -7.32 23.72 2.72
C VAL A 19 -7.25 22.78 3.90
N LYS A 20 -7.85 21.58 3.78
CA LYS A 20 -7.71 20.52 4.78
C LYS A 20 -6.23 20.16 4.85
N ALA A 21 -5.56 20.59 5.92
CA ALA A 21 -4.23 20.14 6.27
C ALA A 21 -4.31 18.62 6.46
N ASN A 22 -3.46 17.87 5.77
CA ASN A 22 -3.32 16.43 5.77
C ASN A 22 -4.34 15.69 4.87
N GLN A 23 -4.06 15.65 3.57
CA GLN A 23 -4.65 14.62 2.72
C GLN A 23 -3.68 13.43 2.64
N PRO A 24 -4.13 12.20 2.95
CA PRO A 24 -3.34 11.02 2.68
C PRO A 24 -3.20 10.86 1.16
N VAL A 25 -2.01 11.04 0.65
CA VAL A 25 -1.69 10.66 -0.73
C VAL A 25 -1.23 9.21 -0.69
N GLY A 26 -2.20 8.29 -0.60
CA GLY A 26 -1.92 6.88 -0.73
C GLY A 26 -1.74 6.52 -2.19
N THR A 27 -0.54 6.14 -2.59
CA THR A 27 -0.30 5.51 -3.89
C THR A 27 -0.23 4.00 -3.70
N TYR A 28 -1.36 3.37 -3.35
CA TYR A 28 -1.49 1.95 -3.59
C TYR A 28 -1.97 1.76 -5.03
N GLN A 29 -1.05 1.37 -5.91
CA GLN A 29 -1.43 0.80 -7.20
C GLN A 29 -1.88 -0.64 -6.92
N ARG A 30 -3.19 -0.84 -6.81
CA ARG A 30 -3.77 -2.17 -6.85
C ARG A 30 -3.44 -2.76 -8.21
N SER A 31 -2.46 -3.66 -8.26
CA SER A 31 -2.29 -4.53 -9.42
C SER A 31 -3.50 -5.48 -9.43
N GLU A 32 -4.43 -5.25 -10.34
CA GLU A 32 -5.55 -6.16 -10.54
C GLU A 32 -5.04 -7.39 -11.30
N GLY A 33 -5.38 -8.57 -10.79
CA GLY A 33 -5.09 -9.84 -11.42
C GLY A 33 -3.98 -10.65 -10.78
N VAL A 34 -3.66 -11.76 -11.44
CA VAL A 34 -2.66 -12.73 -10.98
C VAL A 34 -1.25 -12.17 -11.09
N MET A 35 -0.54 -12.17 -9.98
CA MET A 35 0.85 -11.71 -9.87
C MET A 35 1.77 -12.89 -9.54
N GLN A 36 3.06 -12.72 -9.77
CA GLN A 36 4.10 -13.68 -9.42
C GLN A 36 5.28 -12.97 -8.75
N ALA A 37 5.81 -13.59 -7.70
CA ALA A 37 7.04 -13.14 -7.04
C ALA A 37 8.01 -14.30 -6.88
N ALA A 38 9.31 -14.02 -6.96
CA ALA A 38 10.37 -14.96 -6.63
C ALA A 38 10.62 -14.96 -5.10
N VAL A 39 11.27 -16.01 -4.61
CA VAL A 39 11.76 -16.03 -3.21
C VAL A 39 12.69 -14.84 -2.97
N GLY A 40 12.47 -14.15 -1.86
CA GLY A 40 13.19 -12.93 -1.49
C GLY A 40 12.71 -11.66 -2.18
N ALA A 41 11.80 -11.77 -3.18
CA ALA A 41 11.21 -10.63 -3.83
C ALA A 41 9.91 -10.19 -3.13
N PRO A 42 9.58 -8.89 -3.16
CA PRO A 42 8.34 -8.39 -2.60
C PRO A 42 7.13 -8.87 -3.42
N MET A 43 6.14 -9.44 -2.72
CA MET A 43 4.80 -9.74 -3.25
C MET A 43 3.95 -8.47 -3.30
N VAL A 44 3.98 -7.70 -2.22
CA VAL A 44 3.28 -6.44 -2.08
C VAL A 44 4.26 -5.41 -1.55
N ASN A 45 4.25 -4.24 -2.14
CA ASN A 45 5.03 -3.10 -1.70
C ASN A 45 4.14 -1.86 -1.73
N ASN A 46 3.59 -1.51 -0.58
CA ASN A 46 2.70 -0.37 -0.43
C ASN A 46 3.39 0.75 0.35
N LYS A 47 3.42 1.94 -0.22
CA LYS A 47 3.93 3.14 0.42
C LYS A 47 2.79 4.15 0.57
N SER A 48 2.32 4.32 1.80
CA SER A 48 1.42 5.42 2.15
C SER A 48 2.23 6.63 2.59
N THR A 49 1.92 7.80 2.05
CA THR A 49 2.59 9.05 2.42
C THR A 49 1.57 10.10 2.84
N LEU A 50 1.88 10.81 3.91
CA LEU A 50 1.15 11.98 4.36
C LEU A 50 2.00 13.21 4.01
N VAL A 51 1.43 14.11 3.25
CA VAL A 51 2.06 15.40 2.95
C VAL A 51 1.41 16.46 3.86
N SER A 52 2.16 16.97 4.81
CA SER A 52 1.71 18.11 5.61
C SER A 52 1.97 19.41 4.85
N VAL A 53 0.92 20.23 4.71
CA VAL A 53 1.04 21.54 4.10
C VAL A 53 1.81 22.45 5.06
N ALA A 54 2.98 22.91 4.63
CA ALA A 54 3.79 23.83 5.41
C ALA A 54 3.28 25.28 5.24
N PRO A 55 3.40 26.13 6.28
CA PRO A 55 3.22 27.56 6.13
C PRO A 55 4.15 28.15 5.06
N LEU A 56 3.77 29.31 4.51
CA LEU A 56 4.56 29.98 3.47
C LEU A 56 6.06 30.05 3.85
N GLY A 57 6.91 29.53 2.98
CA GLY A 57 8.37 29.53 3.15
C GLY A 57 8.98 28.31 3.82
N MET A 58 8.17 27.35 4.28
CA MET A 58 8.66 26.06 4.80
C MET A 58 8.48 24.94 3.78
N GLN A 59 9.38 23.97 3.80
CA GLN A 59 9.24 22.75 2.96
C GLN A 59 8.13 21.86 3.51
N PRO A 60 7.29 21.29 2.65
CA PRO A 60 6.28 20.32 3.08
C PRO A 60 6.97 19.09 3.69
N ARG A 61 6.44 18.61 4.80
CA ARG A 61 6.93 17.39 5.43
C ARG A 61 6.22 16.20 4.82
N ILE A 62 7.00 15.22 4.40
CA ILE A 62 6.51 13.96 3.81
C ILE A 62 6.81 12.85 4.80
N ASP A 63 5.80 12.42 5.53
CA ASP A 63 5.90 11.28 6.45
C ASP A 63 5.03 10.12 5.92
N GLY A 64 5.32 8.90 6.32
CA GLY A 64 4.50 7.78 5.86
C GLY A 64 4.97 6.44 6.40
N LEU A 65 4.36 5.41 5.84
CA LEU A 65 4.63 4.02 6.16
C LEU A 65 4.79 3.23 4.86
N ARG A 66 5.86 2.44 4.77
CA ARG A 66 6.02 1.41 3.75
C ARG A 66 5.68 0.07 4.35
N GLN A 67 4.79 -0.66 3.71
CA GLN A 67 4.39 -2.02 4.06
C GLN A 67 4.81 -2.96 2.95
N GLU A 68 5.45 -4.07 3.32
CA GLU A 68 6.00 -5.00 2.36
C GLU A 68 5.73 -6.43 2.80
N PHE A 69 5.31 -7.29 1.86
CA PHE A 69 5.27 -8.73 2.02
C PHE A 69 6.32 -9.36 1.13
N VAL A 70 7.17 -10.21 1.70
CA VAL A 70 8.26 -10.91 1.00
C VAL A 70 8.04 -12.41 1.09
N TYR A 71 8.01 -13.09 -0.04
CA TYR A 71 7.93 -14.55 -0.08
C TYR A 71 9.27 -15.18 0.31
N LEU A 72 9.26 -16.07 1.30
CA LEU A 72 10.48 -16.74 1.81
C LEU A 72 10.61 -18.21 1.37
N GLY A 73 9.67 -18.72 0.56
CA GLY A 73 9.65 -20.09 0.09
C GLY A 73 8.76 -21.02 0.91
N LEU A 74 8.84 -22.31 0.61
CA LEU A 74 8.16 -23.37 1.36
C LEU A 74 8.94 -23.71 2.63
N LEU A 75 8.23 -24.00 3.72
CA LEU A 75 8.84 -24.49 4.97
C LEU A 75 9.27 -25.97 4.89
N GLY A 76 8.96 -26.64 3.81
CA GLY A 76 9.13 -28.05 3.56
C GLY A 76 7.79 -28.72 3.25
N SER A 77 7.84 -29.80 2.47
CA SER A 77 6.70 -30.69 2.29
C SER A 77 6.71 -31.72 3.42
N ASP A 78 5.67 -31.70 4.24
CA ASP A 78 5.36 -32.80 5.15
C ASP A 78 5.13 -34.09 4.32
N PRO A 79 5.51 -35.29 4.82
CA PRO A 79 5.18 -36.57 4.20
C PRO A 79 3.68 -36.77 3.91
N ALA A 80 2.81 -36.02 4.57
CA ALA A 80 1.37 -35.98 4.33
C ALA A 80 0.96 -35.03 3.17
N GLY A 81 1.90 -34.41 2.44
CA GLY A 81 1.63 -33.48 1.34
C GLY A 81 1.20 -32.08 1.80
N ARG A 82 1.46 -31.71 3.05
CA ARG A 82 1.16 -30.35 3.52
C ARG A 82 2.23 -29.41 3.03
N ASN A 83 1.79 -28.36 2.36
CA ASN A 83 2.65 -27.28 1.88
C ASN A 83 2.45 -26.07 2.79
N THR A 84 3.47 -25.69 3.54
CA THR A 84 3.46 -24.48 4.35
C THR A 84 4.35 -23.44 3.70
N ILE A 85 3.79 -22.32 3.29
CA ILE A 85 4.55 -21.17 2.81
C ILE A 85 4.99 -20.30 3.98
N ARG A 86 6.13 -19.64 3.81
CA ARG A 86 6.60 -18.58 4.70
C ARG A 86 6.57 -17.25 3.98
N VAL A 87 6.01 -16.26 4.64
CA VAL A 87 5.96 -14.89 4.14
C VAL A 87 6.40 -13.97 5.26
N ARG A 88 7.31 -13.05 4.99
CA ARG A 88 7.71 -12.01 5.91
C ARG A 88 6.95 -10.73 5.58
N TYR A 89 6.37 -10.14 6.62
CA TYR A 89 5.79 -8.81 6.58
C TYR A 89 6.71 -7.82 7.27
N GLU A 90 6.91 -6.65 6.66
CA GLU A 90 7.71 -5.55 7.22
C GLU A 90 6.96 -4.22 7.11
N GLU A 91 7.11 -3.40 8.16
CA GLU A 91 6.70 -1.99 8.16
C GLU A 91 7.93 -1.11 8.37
N ARG A 92 8.12 -0.13 7.47
CA ARG A 92 9.20 0.86 7.56
C ARG A 92 8.61 2.26 7.57
N LYS A 93 9.08 3.07 8.52
CA LYS A 93 8.70 4.48 8.58
C LYS A 93 9.38 5.26 7.47
N VAL A 94 8.64 6.18 6.89
CA VAL A 94 9.18 7.19 5.97
C VAL A 94 9.10 8.53 6.68
N ALA A 95 10.23 9.19 6.88
CA ALA A 95 10.32 10.50 7.51
C ALA A 95 11.00 11.49 6.57
N ASN A 96 10.36 12.62 6.28
CA ASN A 96 10.85 13.62 5.30
C ASN A 96 11.18 12.99 3.92
N GLY A 97 10.40 12.00 3.49
CA GLY A 97 10.63 11.28 2.23
C GLY A 97 11.73 10.22 2.27
N VAL A 98 12.46 10.09 3.37
CA VAL A 98 13.52 9.10 3.57
C VAL A 98 12.99 7.90 4.33
N GLU A 99 13.24 6.71 3.78
CA GLU A 99 12.86 5.46 4.41
C GLU A 99 13.86 5.05 5.49
N GLY A 100 13.37 4.59 6.65
CA GLY A 100 14.20 4.09 7.73
C GLY A 100 14.97 2.82 7.31
N GLU A 101 16.24 2.73 7.71
CA GLU A 101 17.11 1.58 7.40
C GLU A 101 16.58 0.26 7.99
N ARG A 102 15.93 0.33 9.15
CA ARG A 102 15.38 -0.84 9.85
C ARG A 102 13.86 -0.82 9.85
N PRO A 103 13.21 -1.98 9.74
CA PRO A 103 11.77 -2.05 9.93
C PRO A 103 11.41 -1.70 11.38
N GLU A 104 10.36 -0.92 11.58
CA GLU A 104 9.79 -0.66 12.92
C GLU A 104 9.01 -1.89 13.43
N TYR A 105 8.47 -2.64 12.49
CA TYR A 105 7.75 -3.88 12.78
C TYR A 105 8.04 -4.91 11.69
N TRP A 106 8.22 -6.16 12.10
CA TRP A 106 8.26 -7.30 11.19
C TRP A 106 7.63 -8.54 11.83
N ALA A 107 7.09 -9.41 11.01
CA ALA A 107 6.53 -10.69 11.42
C ALA A 107 6.70 -11.73 10.32
N GLU A 108 6.90 -13.00 10.69
CA GLU A 108 6.74 -14.12 9.78
C GLU A 108 5.33 -14.69 9.88
N VAL A 109 4.71 -14.89 8.73
CA VAL A 109 3.42 -15.54 8.58
C VAL A 109 3.64 -16.88 7.90
N ASN A 110 3.29 -17.95 8.60
CA ASN A 110 3.31 -19.31 8.07
C ASN A 110 1.88 -19.71 7.71
N LEU A 111 1.66 -20.10 6.46
CA LEU A 111 0.34 -20.49 5.96
C LEU A 111 0.39 -21.92 5.43
N ASP A 112 -0.39 -22.80 6.04
CA ASP A 112 -0.65 -24.17 5.55
C ASP A 112 -1.67 -24.11 4.42
N LEU A 113 -1.21 -24.30 3.19
CA LEU A 113 -2.03 -24.22 1.97
C LEU A 113 -3.09 -25.33 1.86
N THR A 114 -3.01 -26.36 2.72
CA THR A 114 -4.06 -27.40 2.79
C THR A 114 -5.28 -26.93 3.60
N ARG A 115 -5.07 -25.96 4.50
CA ARG A 115 -6.10 -25.39 5.38
C ARG A 115 -6.66 -24.10 4.86
N SER A 116 -5.80 -23.23 4.35
CA SER A 116 -6.18 -21.94 3.81
C SER A 116 -5.24 -21.55 2.67
N ARG A 117 -5.79 -20.88 1.68
CA ARG A 117 -5.01 -20.24 0.61
C ARG A 117 -4.97 -18.73 0.73
N VAL A 118 -5.49 -18.17 1.83
CA VAL A 118 -5.57 -16.72 2.03
C VAL A 118 -4.66 -16.31 3.18
N ILE A 119 -3.71 -15.44 2.89
CA ILE A 119 -2.96 -14.68 3.89
C ILE A 119 -3.87 -13.52 4.30
N ASP A 120 -4.32 -13.53 5.56
CA ASP A 120 -5.09 -12.43 6.16
C ASP A 120 -4.26 -11.83 7.30
N PHE A 121 -3.66 -10.68 7.05
CA PHE A 121 -2.73 -10.06 7.98
C PHE A 121 -2.71 -8.54 7.86
N LYS A 122 -2.88 -7.83 8.97
CA LYS A 122 -2.84 -6.35 9.03
C LYS A 122 -3.78 -5.66 8.01
N GLY A 123 -4.94 -6.25 7.75
CA GLY A 123 -5.91 -5.73 6.79
C GLY A 123 -5.63 -6.07 5.32
N TRP A 124 -4.51 -6.73 5.04
CA TRP A 124 -4.21 -7.30 3.73
C TRP A 124 -4.84 -8.67 3.60
N ARG A 125 -5.43 -8.93 2.45
CA ARG A 125 -5.91 -10.25 2.05
C ARG A 125 -5.29 -10.63 0.73
N ILE A 126 -4.45 -11.67 0.74
CA ILE A 126 -3.70 -12.13 -0.41
C ILE A 126 -4.06 -13.60 -0.64
N GLU A 127 -4.66 -13.91 -1.77
CA GLU A 127 -4.98 -15.27 -2.17
C GLU A 127 -3.78 -15.91 -2.86
N VAL A 128 -3.33 -17.06 -2.37
CA VAL A 128 -2.24 -17.85 -2.94
C VAL A 128 -2.81 -18.84 -3.92
N LEU A 129 -2.48 -18.70 -5.19
CA LEU A 129 -2.94 -19.57 -6.27
C LEU A 129 -2.04 -20.79 -6.43
N ASP A 130 -0.71 -20.57 -6.36
CA ASP A 130 0.32 -21.60 -6.47
C ASP A 130 1.59 -21.15 -5.76
N ALA A 131 2.36 -22.10 -5.21
CA ALA A 131 3.62 -21.80 -4.55
C ALA A 131 4.62 -22.96 -4.75
N THR A 132 5.87 -22.59 -5.00
CA THR A 132 7.01 -23.50 -5.14
C THR A 132 8.17 -23.01 -4.27
N ASP A 133 9.25 -23.76 -4.16
CA ASP A 133 10.44 -23.31 -3.43
C ASP A 133 11.05 -22.01 -3.98
N SER A 134 10.77 -21.66 -5.23
CA SER A 134 11.38 -20.51 -5.90
C SER A 134 10.42 -19.37 -6.20
N THR A 135 9.11 -19.64 -6.32
CA THR A 135 8.13 -18.66 -6.78
C THR A 135 6.77 -18.86 -6.12
N ILE A 136 6.02 -17.77 -6.02
CA ILE A 136 4.62 -17.77 -5.59
C ILE A 136 3.76 -17.04 -6.63
N LYS A 137 2.59 -17.61 -6.97
CA LYS A 137 1.52 -16.95 -7.73
C LYS A 137 0.41 -16.57 -6.77
N TYR A 138 -0.06 -15.35 -6.86
CA TYR A 138 -1.01 -14.80 -5.89
C TYR A 138 -1.87 -13.68 -6.50
N GLU A 139 -2.92 -13.33 -5.81
CA GLU A 139 -3.77 -12.19 -6.10
C GLU A 139 -4.04 -11.39 -4.82
N VAL A 140 -3.97 -10.06 -4.88
CA VAL A 140 -4.34 -9.20 -3.75
C VAL A 140 -5.83 -8.93 -3.83
N VAL A 141 -6.59 -9.59 -2.96
CA VAL A 141 -8.06 -9.51 -2.92
C VAL A 141 -8.59 -8.46 -1.93
N GLY A 142 -7.72 -7.95 -1.07
CA GLY A 142 -8.05 -6.86 -0.13
C GLY A 142 -6.80 -6.14 0.37
N SER A 143 -6.94 -4.85 0.64
CA SER A 143 -5.89 -4.00 1.20
C SER A 143 -6.45 -3.17 2.35
N PRO A 144 -5.61 -2.79 3.35
CA PRO A 144 -6.06 -1.90 4.41
C PRO A 144 -6.54 -0.56 3.82
N ALA A 145 -7.53 0.04 4.47
CA ALA A 145 -7.95 1.40 4.12
C ALA A 145 -6.78 2.38 4.27
N PRO A 146 -6.68 3.39 3.41
CA PRO A 146 -5.69 4.46 3.58
C PRO A 146 -5.88 5.10 4.95
N GLN A 147 -4.83 5.17 5.73
CA GLN A 147 -4.81 5.81 7.05
C GLN A 147 -4.44 7.28 6.93
#